data_82e6d5bd053135f470f1acf35324a5ea
#
_entry.id   82e6d5bd053135f470f1acf35324a5ea
#
_cell.length_a   1.000
_cell.length_b   1.000
_cell.length_c   1.000
_cell.angle_alpha   90.00
_cell.angle_beta   90.00
_cell.angle_gamma   90.00
#
_symmetry.space_group_name_H-M   'P 1'
#
loop_
_entity.id
_entity.type
_entity.pdbx_description
1 polymer ?
#
loop_
_entity_poly.entity_id
_entity_poly.type
_entity_poly.pdbx_seq_one_letter_code
_entity_poly.pdbx_strand_id
1 'polypeptide(L)'
;MIIIRNLSKQFGTKEVLNNININFDKGKVYGIVGEYGAGKTTLFRCIVGLEDYEGEITADLKPLKNHLGLLLTEPFFFSKITGTEYIRLLCNARNKDITDIASRNIFDLPLNEYAAVYSTGMKKKLAITAILLQGNEYFIFDEPFN
;
A
#
# COMPACT_ATOMS: atom_id res chain seq x y z
N MET A 1 -3.44 -16.25 -1.57
CA MET A 1 -3.23 -16.16 -3.04
C MET A 1 -4.16 -15.09 -3.60
N ILE A 2 -3.67 -14.25 -4.52
CA ILE A 2 -4.50 -13.29 -5.27
C ILE A 2 -4.47 -13.72 -6.74
N ILE A 3 -5.63 -13.76 -7.37
CA ILE A 3 -5.79 -14.17 -8.77
C ILE A 3 -6.47 -13.04 -9.53
N ILE A 4 -5.86 -12.63 -10.63
CA ILE A 4 -6.39 -11.62 -11.56
C ILE A 4 -6.71 -12.30 -12.88
N ARG A 5 -7.90 -12.03 -13.43
CA ARG A 5 -8.38 -12.57 -14.71
C ARG A 5 -8.99 -11.47 -15.56
N ASN A 6 -8.49 -11.37 -16.79
CA ASN A 6 -8.98 -10.45 -17.83
C ASN A 6 -9.11 -9.00 -17.34
N LEU A 7 -8.21 -8.56 -16.46
CA LEU A 7 -8.26 -7.21 -15.90
C LEU A 7 -7.94 -6.18 -16.96
N SER A 8 -8.88 -5.28 -17.22
CA SER A 8 -8.72 -4.15 -18.12
C SER A 8 -9.15 -2.85 -17.45
N LYS A 9 -8.48 -1.75 -17.77
CA LYS A 9 -8.80 -0.40 -17.26
C LYS A 9 -8.57 0.65 -18.32
N GLN A 10 -9.57 1.52 -18.48
CA GLN A 10 -9.50 2.69 -19.35
C GLN A 10 -9.77 3.97 -18.55
N PHE A 11 -9.13 5.06 -18.95
CA PHE A 11 -9.44 6.42 -18.52
C PHE A 11 -9.86 7.24 -19.75
N GLY A 12 -11.16 7.51 -19.86
CA GLY A 12 -11.73 8.07 -21.10
C GLY A 12 -11.49 7.12 -22.27
N THR A 13 -10.77 7.57 -23.30
CA THR A 13 -10.43 6.76 -24.48
C THR A 13 -9.07 6.05 -24.35
N LYS A 14 -8.31 6.32 -23.29
CA LYS A 14 -6.98 5.75 -23.10
C LYS A 14 -7.07 4.43 -22.33
N GLU A 15 -6.74 3.34 -22.99
CA GLU A 15 -6.53 2.04 -22.35
C GLU A 15 -5.18 2.04 -21.61
N VAL A 16 -5.20 1.67 -20.32
CA VAL A 16 -4.01 1.65 -19.45
C VAL A 16 -3.64 0.22 -19.05
N LEU A 17 -4.65 -0.62 -18.82
CA LEU A 17 -4.48 -2.05 -18.59
C LEU A 17 -5.31 -2.81 -19.60
N ASN A 18 -4.73 -3.82 -20.22
CA ASN A 18 -5.41 -4.62 -21.26
C ASN A 18 -5.25 -6.12 -20.95
N ASN A 19 -6.35 -6.75 -20.60
CA ASN A 19 -6.48 -8.20 -20.42
C ASN A 19 -5.38 -8.83 -19.54
N ILE A 20 -5.07 -8.21 -18.42
CA ILE A 20 -4.04 -8.68 -17.49
C ILE A 20 -4.50 -9.94 -16.78
N ASN A 21 -3.65 -10.97 -16.83
CA ASN A 21 -3.88 -12.25 -16.17
C ASN A 21 -2.65 -12.62 -15.32
N ILE A 22 -2.77 -12.59 -13.99
CA ILE A 22 -1.65 -12.83 -13.06
C ILE A 22 -2.14 -13.60 -11.84
N ASN A 23 -1.29 -14.48 -11.30
CA ASN A 23 -1.47 -15.12 -10.01
C ASN A 23 -0.34 -14.69 -9.07
N PHE A 24 -0.70 -14.26 -7.87
CA PHE A 24 0.25 -13.97 -6.80
C PHE A 24 0.09 -15.01 -5.69
N ASP A 25 1.05 -15.89 -5.56
CA ASP A 25 1.05 -16.92 -4.54
C ASP A 25 1.39 -16.33 -3.16
N LYS A 26 0.84 -16.94 -2.11
CA LYS A 26 1.17 -16.57 -0.73
C LYS A 26 2.63 -16.89 -0.41
N GLY A 27 3.27 -16.02 0.38
CA GLY A 27 4.66 -16.22 0.82
C GLY A 27 5.72 -15.95 -0.24
N LYS A 28 5.33 -15.38 -1.39
CA LYS A 28 6.28 -14.99 -2.44
C LYS A 28 6.33 -13.47 -2.59
N VAL A 29 7.46 -12.98 -3.09
CA VAL A 29 7.68 -11.59 -3.48
C VAL A 29 7.72 -11.51 -5.00
N TYR A 30 6.94 -10.58 -5.56
CA TYR A 30 6.83 -10.34 -6.99
C TYR A 30 7.30 -8.92 -7.32
N GLY A 31 8.21 -8.79 -8.27
CA GLY A 31 8.61 -7.51 -8.84
C GLY A 31 7.81 -7.21 -10.12
N ILE A 32 7.07 -6.10 -10.14
CA ILE A 32 6.40 -5.62 -11.35
C ILE A 32 7.26 -4.53 -11.98
N VAL A 33 7.83 -4.85 -13.14
CA VAL A 33 8.74 -3.98 -13.87
C VAL A 33 8.07 -3.47 -15.15
N GLY A 34 8.31 -2.22 -15.47
CA GLY A 34 7.80 -1.58 -16.68
C GLY A 34 8.20 -0.11 -16.72
N GLU A 35 8.13 0.49 -17.88
CA GLU A 35 8.43 1.90 -18.10
C GLU A 35 7.54 2.83 -17.25
N TYR A 36 7.97 4.10 -17.12
CA TYR A 36 7.11 5.12 -16.52
C TYR A 36 5.81 5.26 -17.32
N GLY A 37 4.68 5.26 -16.62
CA GLY A 37 3.36 5.30 -17.26
C GLY A 37 2.83 3.96 -17.79
N ALA A 38 3.52 2.85 -17.60
CA ALA A 38 3.08 1.51 -18.03
C ALA A 38 1.86 0.95 -17.26
N GLY A 39 1.25 1.72 -16.36
CA GLY A 39 0.04 1.30 -15.64
C GLY A 39 0.29 0.55 -14.32
N LYS A 40 1.53 0.46 -13.81
CA LYS A 40 1.84 -0.25 -12.55
C LYS A 40 1.02 0.25 -11.37
N THR A 41 1.03 1.55 -11.12
CA THR A 41 0.23 2.19 -10.05
C THR A 41 -1.27 1.97 -10.27
N THR A 42 -1.74 2.01 -11.52
CA THR A 42 -3.14 1.73 -11.86
C THR A 42 -3.52 0.30 -11.50
N LEU A 43 -2.67 -0.67 -11.83
CA LEU A 43 -2.86 -2.08 -11.44
C LEU A 43 -2.97 -2.23 -9.92
N PHE A 44 -2.07 -1.60 -9.17
CA PHE A 44 -2.11 -1.62 -7.71
C PHE A 44 -3.39 -1.01 -7.16
N ARG A 45 -3.84 0.12 -7.71
CA ARG A 45 -5.10 0.76 -7.31
C ARG A 45 -6.33 -0.10 -7.61
N CYS A 46 -6.34 -0.83 -8.73
CA CYS A 46 -7.39 -1.80 -9.03
C CYS A 46 -7.39 -2.95 -8.00
N ILE A 47 -6.22 -3.51 -7.67
CA ILE A 47 -6.10 -4.62 -6.71
C ILE A 47 -6.65 -4.23 -5.33
N VAL A 48 -6.40 -3.00 -4.88
CA VAL A 48 -6.86 -2.52 -3.56
C VAL A 48 -8.29 -1.95 -3.59
N GLY A 49 -8.93 -1.89 -4.77
CA GLY A 49 -10.30 -1.38 -4.93
C GLY A 49 -10.42 0.14 -4.88
N LEU A 50 -9.37 0.88 -5.24
CA LEU A 50 -9.37 2.34 -5.37
C LEU A 50 -9.75 2.81 -6.78
N GLU A 51 -9.75 1.90 -7.76
CA GLU A 51 -10.14 2.14 -9.14
C GLU A 51 -11.09 1.06 -9.62
N ASP A 52 -12.08 1.44 -10.42
CA ASP A 52 -12.95 0.50 -11.12
C ASP A 52 -12.19 -0.16 -12.27
N TYR A 53 -12.56 -1.39 -12.59
CA TYR A 53 -11.93 -2.17 -13.64
C TYR A 53 -12.92 -3.16 -14.25
N GLU A 54 -12.62 -3.65 -15.43
CA GLU A 54 -13.27 -4.81 -16.05
C GLU A 54 -12.46 -6.07 -15.75
N GLY A 55 -13.12 -7.22 -15.64
CA GLY A 55 -12.49 -8.48 -15.28
C GLY A 55 -12.72 -8.87 -13.83
N GLU A 56 -11.84 -9.70 -13.28
CA GLU A 56 -12.03 -10.27 -11.95
C GLU A 56 -10.73 -10.26 -11.13
N ILE A 57 -10.83 -9.84 -9.87
CA ILE A 57 -9.79 -10.01 -8.84
C ILE A 57 -10.37 -10.83 -7.70
N THR A 58 -9.79 -12.00 -7.46
CA THR A 58 -10.18 -12.88 -6.33
C THR A 58 -9.01 -13.10 -5.39
N ALA A 59 -9.33 -13.33 -4.12
CA ALA A 59 -8.35 -13.65 -3.09
C ALA A 59 -8.91 -14.69 -2.12
N ASP A 60 -8.01 -15.42 -1.46
CA ASP A 60 -8.35 -16.36 -0.40
C ASP A 60 -8.85 -15.67 0.89
N LEU A 61 -8.49 -14.40 1.10
CA LEU A 61 -8.96 -13.57 2.20
C LEU A 61 -9.92 -12.49 1.69
N LYS A 62 -11.09 -12.39 2.31
CA LYS A 62 -12.16 -11.48 1.86
C LYS A 62 -12.71 -10.63 3.02
N PRO A 63 -12.96 -9.35 2.81
CA PRO A 63 -12.61 -8.59 1.60
C PRO A 63 -11.11 -8.30 1.54
N LEU A 64 -10.47 -8.46 0.37
CA LEU A 64 -9.04 -8.32 0.17
C LEU A 64 -8.48 -7.00 0.74
N LYS A 65 -9.20 -5.89 0.56
CA LYS A 65 -8.81 -4.57 1.07
C LYS A 65 -8.55 -4.52 2.58
N ASN A 66 -9.12 -5.44 3.36
CA ASN A 66 -8.91 -5.50 4.82
C ASN A 66 -7.64 -6.27 5.21
N HIS A 67 -7.02 -6.94 4.27
CA HIS A 67 -5.86 -7.80 4.46
C HIS A 67 -4.63 -7.31 3.71
N LEU A 68 -4.72 -6.15 3.05
CA LEU A 68 -3.69 -5.63 2.16
C LEU A 68 -3.19 -4.27 2.63
N GLY A 69 -1.88 -4.15 2.82
CA GLY A 69 -1.18 -2.89 3.06
C GLY A 69 -0.67 -2.31 1.74
N LEU A 70 -0.99 -1.04 1.48
CA LEU A 70 -0.55 -0.32 0.29
C LEU A 70 0.36 0.84 0.69
N LEU A 71 1.59 0.84 0.20
CA LEU A 71 2.46 2.02 0.18
C LEU A 71 2.33 2.68 -1.19
N LEU A 72 1.83 3.90 -1.20
CA LEU A 72 1.81 4.74 -2.41
C LEU A 72 3.20 5.37 -2.66
N THR A 73 3.47 5.75 -3.90
CA THR A 73 4.67 6.49 -4.29
C THR A 73 4.87 7.73 -3.43
N GLU A 74 3.78 8.46 -3.16
CA GLU A 74 3.74 9.61 -2.25
C GLU A 74 2.71 9.37 -1.14
N PRO A 75 3.13 8.92 0.05
CA PRO A 75 2.24 8.75 1.18
C PRO A 75 1.68 10.09 1.65
N PHE A 76 0.39 10.14 1.93
CA PHE A 76 -0.27 11.33 2.46
C PHE A 76 -0.11 11.44 3.98
N PHE A 77 0.17 12.65 4.45
CA PHE A 77 0.24 12.98 5.88
C PHE A 77 -0.53 14.26 6.20
N PHE A 78 -1.23 14.27 7.31
CA PHE A 78 -1.79 15.51 7.85
C PHE A 78 -0.67 16.42 8.36
N SER A 79 -0.84 17.74 8.23
CA SER A 79 0.21 18.72 8.56
C SER A 79 0.62 18.73 10.04
N LYS A 80 -0.28 18.35 10.94
CA LYS A 80 -0.07 18.35 12.40
C LYS A 80 -0.31 16.95 12.99
N ILE A 81 0.30 15.93 12.42
CA ILE A 81 0.30 14.57 12.97
C ILE A 81 1.73 14.16 13.32
N THR A 82 1.95 13.66 14.51
CA THR A 82 3.25 13.09 14.91
C THR A 82 3.42 11.68 14.30
N GLY A 83 4.65 11.17 14.27
CA GLY A 83 4.91 9.81 13.81
C GLY A 83 4.11 8.76 14.59
N THR A 84 4.07 8.90 15.93
CA THR A 84 3.29 8.02 16.81
C THR A 84 1.79 8.07 16.48
N GLU A 85 1.23 9.26 16.33
CA GLU A 85 -0.20 9.45 16.03
C GLU A 85 -0.55 8.88 14.64
N TYR A 86 0.33 9.05 13.66
CA TYR A 86 0.14 8.49 12.32
C TYR A 86 0.06 6.95 12.36
N ILE A 87 1.00 6.30 13.06
CA ILE A 87 0.99 4.84 13.21
C ILE A 87 -0.29 4.38 13.90
N ARG A 88 -0.67 5.03 15.02
CA ARG A 88 -1.91 4.70 15.74
C ARG A 88 -3.15 4.87 14.87
N LEU A 89 -3.25 5.97 14.12
CA LEU A 89 -4.37 6.23 13.22
C LEU A 89 -4.56 5.08 12.22
N LEU A 90 -3.48 4.68 11.55
CA LEU A 90 -3.55 3.61 10.56
C LEU A 90 -3.81 2.24 11.16
N CYS A 91 -3.25 1.95 12.34
CA CYS A 91 -3.50 0.69 13.03
C CYS A 91 -4.94 0.61 13.57
N ASN A 92 -5.45 1.70 14.18
CA ASN A 92 -6.83 1.77 14.67
C ASN A 92 -7.85 1.62 13.54
N ALA A 93 -7.58 2.15 12.34
CA ALA A 93 -8.41 1.94 11.15
C ALA A 93 -8.56 0.45 10.76
N ARG A 94 -7.69 -0.41 11.28
CA ARG A 94 -7.71 -1.88 11.13
C ARG A 94 -8.11 -2.60 12.43
N ASN A 95 -8.64 -1.89 13.42
CA ASN A 95 -8.96 -2.43 14.75
C ASN A 95 -7.74 -3.10 15.42
N LYS A 96 -6.54 -2.58 15.17
CA LYS A 96 -5.29 -3.00 15.81
C LYS A 96 -4.90 -1.95 16.85
N ASP A 97 -5.03 -2.31 18.12
CA ASP A 97 -4.46 -1.50 19.20
C ASP A 97 -2.98 -1.83 19.35
N ILE A 98 -2.13 -0.80 19.28
CA ILE A 98 -0.68 -0.94 19.42
C ILE A 98 -0.22 -0.13 20.62
N THR A 99 0.23 -0.84 21.64
CA THR A 99 0.65 -0.25 22.91
C THR A 99 2.11 0.17 22.95
N ASP A 100 3.00 -0.54 22.25
CA ASP A 100 4.45 -0.28 22.27
C ASP A 100 5.00 0.04 20.88
N ILE A 101 4.69 1.24 20.39
CA ILE A 101 5.16 1.71 19.08
C ILE A 101 6.67 1.99 19.11
N ALA A 102 7.20 2.47 20.24
CA ALA A 102 8.60 2.84 20.33
C ALA A 102 9.55 1.65 20.10
N SER A 103 9.26 0.48 20.67
CA SER A 103 10.05 -0.73 20.46
C SER A 103 9.98 -1.28 19.04
N ARG A 104 8.96 -0.86 18.28
CA ARG A 104 8.73 -1.29 16.89
C ARG A 104 9.20 -0.27 15.85
N ASN A 105 9.92 0.73 16.28
CA ASN A 105 10.50 1.79 15.44
C ASN A 105 11.77 1.30 14.75
N ILE A 106 11.63 0.43 13.78
CA ILE A 106 12.75 -0.26 13.10
C ILE A 106 13.67 0.68 12.30
N PHE A 107 13.24 1.91 12.03
CA PHE A 107 14.00 2.91 11.27
C PHE A 107 14.53 4.04 12.15
N ASP A 108 14.39 3.96 13.47
CA ASP A 108 14.82 4.98 14.43
C ASP A 108 14.32 6.39 14.10
N LEU A 109 13.02 6.49 13.76
CA LEU A 109 12.37 7.74 13.40
C LEU A 109 12.06 8.59 14.65
N PRO A 110 12.09 9.93 14.57
CA PRO A 110 11.71 10.82 15.67
C PRO A 110 10.17 10.87 15.82
N LEU A 111 9.60 9.80 16.40
CA LEU A 111 8.15 9.56 16.44
C LEU A 111 7.33 10.64 17.17
N ASN A 112 7.98 11.47 18.02
CA ASN A 112 7.32 12.56 18.73
C ASN A 112 7.29 13.87 17.93
N GLU A 113 7.94 13.93 16.79
CA GLU A 113 7.92 15.09 15.91
C GLU A 113 6.80 14.99 14.87
N TYR A 114 6.38 16.14 14.34
CA TYR A 114 5.37 16.17 13.28
C TYR A 114 5.92 15.55 11.98
N ALA A 115 5.13 14.70 11.34
CA ALA A 115 5.49 14.09 10.06
C ALA A 115 5.74 15.13 8.95
N ALA A 116 5.23 16.35 9.10
CA ALA A 116 5.47 17.45 8.16
C ALA A 116 6.95 17.82 8.04
N VAL A 117 7.74 17.69 9.12
CA VAL A 117 9.18 18.03 9.13
C VAL A 117 10.07 16.86 8.68
N TYR A 118 9.49 15.70 8.43
CA TYR A 118 10.24 14.54 7.93
C TYR A 118 10.69 14.75 6.49
N SER A 119 11.88 14.26 6.17
CA SER A 119 12.32 14.12 4.78
C SER A 119 11.42 13.14 4.01
N THR A 120 11.45 13.18 2.68
CA THR A 120 10.69 12.25 1.84
C THR A 120 10.99 10.78 2.21
N GLY A 121 12.27 10.44 2.43
CA GLY A 121 12.66 9.09 2.85
C GLY A 121 12.12 8.73 4.24
N MET A 122 12.13 9.65 5.20
CA MET A 122 11.57 9.43 6.52
C MET A 122 10.05 9.24 6.48
N LYS A 123 9.33 10.00 5.63
CA LYS A 123 7.90 9.82 5.40
C LYS A 123 7.57 8.43 4.87
N LYS A 124 8.34 7.94 3.89
CA LYS A 124 8.18 6.57 3.37
C LYS A 124 8.45 5.52 4.44
N LYS A 125 9.52 5.67 5.23
CA LYS A 125 9.83 4.77 6.35
C LYS A 125 8.70 4.75 7.39
N LEU A 126 8.12 5.91 7.71
CA LEU A 126 6.99 6.00 8.63
C LEU A 126 5.75 5.27 8.08
N ALA A 127 5.43 5.48 6.80
CA ALA A 127 4.31 4.79 6.15
C ALA A 127 4.53 3.27 6.11
N ILE A 128 5.73 2.81 5.78
CA ILE A 128 6.09 1.38 5.82
C ILE A 128 5.91 0.81 7.22
N THR A 129 6.42 1.50 8.26
CA THR A 129 6.27 1.07 9.64
C THR A 129 4.79 0.89 10.01
N ALA A 130 3.96 1.87 9.70
CA ALA A 130 2.53 1.79 9.99
C ALA A 130 1.85 0.62 9.25
N ILE A 131 2.15 0.42 7.97
CA ILE A 131 1.61 -0.67 7.16
C ILE A 131 2.00 -2.04 7.71
N LEU A 132 3.25 -2.22 8.14
CA LEU A 132 3.72 -3.47 8.75
C LEU A 132 3.03 -3.75 10.09
N LEU A 133 2.75 -2.71 10.88
CA LEU A 133 2.12 -2.84 12.19
C LEU A 133 0.61 -3.07 12.12
N GLN A 134 -0.04 -2.80 10.99
CA GLN A 134 -1.47 -3.07 10.78
C GLN A 134 -1.83 -4.56 10.79
N GLY A 135 -0.85 -5.47 10.66
CA GLY A 135 -1.08 -6.92 10.60
C GLY A 135 -1.72 -7.38 9.28
N ASN A 136 -1.34 -6.75 8.17
CA ASN A 136 -1.75 -7.16 6.83
C ASN A 136 -1.09 -8.48 6.44
N GLU A 137 -1.76 -9.28 5.62
CA GLU A 137 -1.23 -10.53 5.05
C GLU A 137 -0.62 -10.35 3.66
N TYR A 138 -1.02 -9.28 2.96
CA TYR A 138 -0.50 -8.90 1.64
C TYR A 138 0.03 -7.47 1.68
N PHE A 139 1.05 -7.20 0.89
CA PHE A 139 1.69 -5.89 0.81
C PHE A 139 1.91 -5.50 -0.65
N ILE A 140 1.58 -4.26 -0.97
CA ILE A 140 1.94 -3.62 -2.24
C ILE A 140 2.78 -2.39 -1.92
N PHE A 141 3.97 -2.33 -2.49
CA PHE A 141 4.87 -1.20 -2.37
C PHE A 141 5.08 -0.58 -3.76
N ASP A 142 4.52 0.62 -3.96
CA ASP A 142 4.67 1.37 -5.21
C ASP A 142 5.87 2.31 -5.08
N GLU A 143 6.95 1.99 -5.79
CA GLU A 143 8.23 2.73 -5.79
C GLU A 143 8.78 3.01 -4.37
N PRO A 144 9.00 1.99 -3.54
CA PRO A 144 9.35 2.20 -2.14
C PRO A 144 10.71 2.86 -1.91
N PHE A 145 11.58 2.89 -2.91
CA PHE A 145 12.96 3.37 -2.82
C PHE A 145 13.25 4.67 -3.57
N ASN A 146 12.23 5.27 -4.18
CA ASN A 146 12.36 6.57 -4.87
C ASN A 146 12.12 7.75 -3.96
#